data_7c3f9b73a60fbabccc2af1714d6c6300
#
_entry.id   7c3f9b73a60fbabccc2af1714d6c6300
#
_cell.length_a   1.000
_cell.length_b   1.000
_cell.length_c   1.000
_cell.angle_alpha   90.00
_cell.angle_beta   90.00
_cell.angle_gamma   90.00
#
_symmetry.space_group_name_H-M   'P 1'
#
loop_
_entity.id
_entity.type
_entity.pdbx_description
1 polymer ?
#
loop_
_entity_poly.entity_id
_entity_poly.type
_entity_poly.pdbx_seq_one_letter_code
_entity_poly.pdbx_strand_id
1 'polypeptide(L)' 'MEWDELRGMRDTALLVMDKYQLAIPYSQLTDEQKGELATYRQALLNLPNDYDTPEEAHANMPAKPSWMN' A
#
# COMPACT_ATOMS: atom_id res chain seq x y z
N MET A 1 2.73 -0.66 19.78
CA MET A 1 2.65 -1.44 18.52
C MET A 1 4.01 -2.00 18.19
N GLU A 2 4.05 -3.26 17.77
CA GLU A 2 5.30 -3.90 17.37
C GLU A 2 5.49 -3.79 15.85
N TRP A 3 6.74 -3.84 15.41
CA TRP A 3 7.03 -3.82 13.98
C TRP A 3 6.38 -4.97 13.23
N ASP A 4 6.29 -6.15 13.85
CA ASP A 4 5.63 -7.30 13.23
C ASP A 4 4.15 -7.05 12.97
N GLU A 5 3.48 -6.33 13.87
CA GLU A 5 2.08 -5.95 13.69
C GLU A 5 1.94 -4.98 12.51
N LEU A 6 2.84 -4.00 12.43
CA LEU A 6 2.84 -3.04 11.33
C LEU A 6 3.07 -3.72 9.99
N ARG A 7 4.05 -4.64 9.94
CA ARG A 7 4.33 -5.40 8.72
C ARG A 7 3.14 -6.25 8.30
N GLY A 8 2.43 -6.81 9.27
CA GLY A 8 1.19 -7.55 8.99
C GLY A 8 0.12 -6.68 8.35
N MET A 9 -0.06 -5.46 8.83
CA MET A 9 -0.98 -4.50 8.25
C MET A 9 -0.56 -4.12 6.83
N ARG A 10 0.73 -3.85 6.64
CA ARG A 10 1.29 -3.55 5.32
C ARG A 10 1.07 -4.71 4.35
N ASP A 11 1.39 -5.92 4.79
CA ASP A 11 1.27 -7.10 3.95
C ASP A 11 -0.19 -7.36 3.58
N THR A 12 -1.12 -7.10 4.48
CA THR A 12 -2.56 -7.18 4.20
C THR A 12 -2.95 -6.18 3.11
N ALA A 13 -2.45 -4.95 3.20
CA ALA A 13 -2.72 -3.93 2.19
C ALA A 13 -2.15 -4.33 0.82
N LEU A 14 -0.94 -4.89 0.80
CA LEU A 14 -0.32 -5.39 -0.44
C LEU A 14 -1.12 -6.54 -1.04
N LEU A 15 -1.62 -7.43 -0.20
CA LEU A 15 -2.45 -8.55 -0.65
C LEU A 15 -3.76 -8.07 -1.26
N VAL A 16 -4.38 -7.05 -0.68
CA VAL A 16 -5.60 -6.43 -1.22
C VAL A 16 -5.31 -5.84 -2.61
N MET A 17 -4.16 -5.18 -2.79
CA MET A 17 -3.74 -4.67 -4.09
C MET A 17 -3.62 -5.79 -5.12
N ASP A 18 -2.99 -6.89 -4.75
CA ASP A 18 -2.80 -8.02 -5.65
C ASP A 18 -4.16 -8.62 -6.07
N LYS A 19 -5.09 -8.76 -5.13
CA LYS A 19 -6.44 -9.23 -5.42
C LYS A 19 -7.18 -8.28 -6.35
N TYR A 20 -7.01 -6.98 -6.14
CA TYR A 20 -7.62 -5.97 -6.98
C TYR A 20 -7.12 -6.06 -8.42
N GLN A 21 -5.82 -6.28 -8.60
CA GLN A 21 -5.22 -6.43 -9.93
C GLN A 21 -5.70 -7.70 -10.64
N LEU A 22 -6.06 -8.74 -9.89
CA LEU A 22 -6.65 -9.94 -10.48
C LEU A 22 -8.09 -9.68 -10.95
N ALA A 23 -8.85 -8.86 -10.21
CA ALA A 23 -10.21 -8.51 -10.58
C ALA A 23 -10.27 -7.54 -11.76
N ILE A 24 -9.34 -6.56 -11.80
CA ILE A 24 -9.23 -5.57 -12.86
C ILE A 24 -7.83 -5.66 -13.42
N PRO A 25 -7.65 -6.21 -14.63
CA PRO A 25 -6.32 -6.34 -15.23
C PRO A 25 -5.58 -5.00 -15.27
N TYR A 26 -4.30 -5.04 -14.94
CA TYR A 26 -3.46 -3.85 -14.90
C TYR A 26 -3.52 -3.07 -16.21
N SER A 27 -3.63 -3.77 -17.32
CA SER A 27 -3.70 -3.14 -18.63
C SER A 27 -4.96 -2.29 -18.86
N GLN A 28 -6.00 -2.47 -18.05
CA GLN A 28 -7.23 -1.69 -18.13
C GLN A 28 -7.17 -0.40 -17.32
N LEU A 29 -6.12 -0.21 -16.52
CA LEU A 29 -5.94 1.00 -15.74
C LEU A 29 -5.41 2.13 -16.64
N THR A 30 -5.81 3.37 -16.32
CA THR A 30 -5.21 4.54 -16.98
C THR A 30 -3.77 4.72 -16.53
N ASP A 31 -2.97 5.49 -17.27
CA ASP A 31 -1.60 5.78 -16.89
C ASP A 31 -1.53 6.47 -15.52
N GLU A 32 -2.49 7.37 -15.23
CA GLU A 32 -2.59 8.03 -13.94
C GLU A 32 -2.86 7.02 -12.83
N GLN A 33 -3.79 6.09 -13.04
CA GLN A 33 -4.11 5.04 -12.07
C GLN A 33 -2.92 4.12 -11.82
N LYS A 34 -2.19 3.77 -12.87
CA LYS A 34 -0.97 2.96 -12.74
C LYS A 34 0.07 3.68 -11.90
N GLY A 35 0.24 4.98 -12.11
CA GLY A 35 1.16 5.79 -11.33
C GLY A 35 0.77 5.87 -9.87
N GLU A 36 -0.51 6.08 -9.58
CA GLU A 36 -1.03 6.11 -8.21
C GLU A 36 -0.82 4.78 -7.50
N LEU A 37 -1.06 3.67 -8.20
CA LEU A 37 -0.88 2.33 -7.66
C LEU A 37 0.58 2.07 -7.32
N ALA A 38 1.49 2.44 -8.23
CA ALA A 38 2.93 2.27 -8.01
C ALA A 38 3.41 3.10 -6.82
N THR A 39 2.94 4.35 -6.70
CA THR A 39 3.29 5.23 -5.58
C THR A 39 2.79 4.65 -4.26
N TYR A 40 1.56 4.17 -4.22
CA TYR A 40 0.97 3.56 -3.03
C TYR A 40 1.76 2.33 -2.60
N ARG A 41 2.07 1.45 -3.54
CA ARG A 41 2.84 0.24 -3.27
C ARG A 41 4.23 0.57 -2.72
N GLN A 42 4.91 1.52 -3.36
CA GLN A 42 6.25 1.91 -2.93
C GLN A 42 6.23 2.51 -1.52
N ALA A 43 5.24 3.33 -1.22
CA ALA A 43 5.08 3.92 0.11
C ALA A 43 4.86 2.84 1.17
N LEU A 44 4.07 1.80 0.86
CA LEU A 44 3.86 0.68 1.78
C LEU A 44 5.15 -0.08 2.03
N LEU A 45 5.93 -0.34 0.97
CA LEU A 45 7.18 -1.08 1.10
C LEU A 45 8.23 -0.30 1.89
N ASN A 46 8.19 1.03 1.83
CA ASN A 46 9.15 1.89 2.52
C ASN A 46 8.78 2.18 3.97
N LEU A 47 7.56 1.85 4.41
CA LEU A 47 7.10 2.18 5.76
C LEU A 47 8.08 1.82 6.88
N PRO A 48 8.65 0.59 6.92
CA PRO A 48 9.57 0.24 8.00
C PRO A 48 10.89 0.99 7.95
N ASN A 49 11.25 1.54 6.80
CA ASN A 49 12.52 2.25 6.61
C ASN A 49 12.39 3.76 6.79
N ASP A 50 11.20 4.31 6.57
CA ASP A 50 10.97 5.75 6.58
C ASP A 50 10.70 6.31 7.98
N TYR A 51 10.37 5.46 8.94
CA TYR A 51 9.97 5.89 10.28
C TYR A 51 10.75 5.12 11.34
N ASP A 52 11.00 5.78 12.47
CA ASP A 52 11.80 5.22 13.56
C ASP A 52 10.99 4.27 14.44
N THR A 53 9.69 4.49 14.55
CA THR A 53 8.83 3.66 15.40
C THR A 53 7.64 3.13 14.59
N PRO A 54 7.10 1.97 14.98
CA PRO A 54 5.92 1.43 14.30
C PRO A 54 4.69 2.32 14.48
N GLU A 55 4.60 3.06 15.59
CA GLU A 55 3.49 4.00 15.82
C GLU A 55 3.52 5.14 14.81
N GLU A 56 4.70 5.69 14.54
CA GLU A 56 4.85 6.75 13.53
C GLU A 56 4.51 6.23 12.14
N ALA A 57 4.99 5.05 11.81
CA ALA A 57 4.71 4.43 10.52
C ALA A 57 3.21 4.19 10.35
N HIS A 58 2.53 3.72 11.37
CA HIS A 58 1.10 3.50 11.34
C HIS A 58 0.33 4.81 11.15
N ALA A 59 0.73 5.86 11.86
CA ALA A 59 0.09 7.18 11.76
C ALA A 59 0.24 7.79 10.37
N ASN A 60 1.31 7.43 9.65
CA ASN A 60 1.61 7.95 8.32
C ASN A 60 1.37 6.91 7.22
N MET A 61 0.61 5.87 7.50
CA MET A 61 0.30 4.83 6.53
C MET A 61 -0.40 5.45 5.33
N PRO A 62 0.06 5.16 4.09
CA PRO A 62 -0.52 5.79 2.91
C PRO A 62 -1.98 5.35 2.72
N ALA A 63 -2.81 6.29 2.27
CA ALA A 63 -4.19 6.00 1.93
C ALA A 63 -4.26 5.37 0.54
N LYS A 64 -5.07 4.32 0.40
CA LYS A 64 -5.25 3.72 -0.92
C LYS A 64 -5.95 4.71 -1.85
N PRO A 65 -5.69 4.64 -3.18
CA PRO A 65 -6.40 5.49 -4.12
C PRO A 65 -7.92 5.33 -4.00
N SER A 66 -8.65 6.44 -4.18
CA SER A 66 -10.10 6.45 -3.99
C SER A 66 -10.86 5.50 -4.93
N TRP A 67 -10.28 5.20 -6.09
CA TRP A 67 -10.88 4.29 -7.06
C TRP A 67 -10.64 2.80 -6.73
N MET A 68 -9.83 2.51 -5.72
CA MET A 68 -9.52 1.15 -5.25
C MET A 68 -10.50 0.72 -4.16
N ASN A 69 -11.70 0.51 -4.46
CA ASN A 69 -12.67 0.04 -3.45
C ASN A 69 -13.14 -1.36 -3.72
#